data_d47265dbe64f9990d1a40f68d96e5c94
#
_entry.id   d47265dbe64f9990d1a40f68d96e5c94
#
_cell.length_a   1.000
_cell.length_b   1.000
_cell.length_c   1.000
_cell.angle_alpha   90.00
_cell.angle_beta   90.00
_cell.angle_gamma   90.00
#
_symmetry.space_group_name_H-M   'P 1'
#
loop_
_entity.id
_entity.type
_entity.pdbx_description
1 polymer ?
#
loop_
_entity_poly.entity_id
_entity_poly.type
_entity_poly.pdbx_seq_one_letter_code
_entity_poly.pdbx_strand_id
1 'polypeptide(L)'
;AIIARALGIPAVVGLKNVSAGVRHGEEVLLDGDKGTVIVRPDSKEVAEYEHLKRSRRQWHSGLQKLRDARAETADGRAVNLWANADHTSDLKQLQEPWCGGVGLYRTESLWMQRGREPDEDEQVAVYGRTVRAMAGRRVVFRVLDLGGDKQCDAMAVPPEANPFLGLRSIRYLLKDREMFRRQLRAILRVSALGDVCVMYPMVCDIGELREANALLEACKAEL
;
A
#
# COMPACT_ATOMS: atom_id res chain seq x y z
N ALA A 1 2.46 -12.80 0.54
CA ALA A 1 2.12 -12.50 -0.87
C ALA A 1 2.39 -11.02 -1.21
N ILE A 2 1.88 -10.05 -0.48
CA ILE A 2 2.01 -8.60 -0.78
C ILE A 2 3.48 -8.16 -0.83
N ILE A 3 4.29 -8.52 0.17
CA ILE A 3 5.72 -8.17 0.23
C ILE A 3 6.49 -8.79 -0.94
N ALA A 4 6.24 -10.06 -1.25
CA ALA A 4 6.89 -10.72 -2.39
C ALA A 4 6.56 -10.03 -3.71
N ARG A 5 5.28 -9.62 -3.89
CA ARG A 5 4.84 -8.87 -5.06
C ARG A 5 5.52 -7.49 -5.16
N ALA A 6 5.65 -6.77 -4.04
CA ALA A 6 6.32 -5.48 -4.00
C ALA A 6 7.82 -5.60 -4.34
N LEU A 7 8.45 -6.73 -3.99
CA LEU A 7 9.85 -7.04 -4.30
C LEU A 7 10.03 -7.67 -5.69
N GLY A 8 8.96 -7.90 -6.46
CA GLY A 8 9.04 -8.59 -7.75
C GLY A 8 9.45 -10.06 -7.65
N ILE A 9 9.27 -10.68 -6.48
CA ILE A 9 9.65 -12.08 -6.23
C ILE A 9 8.42 -12.96 -6.45
N PRO A 10 8.47 -13.97 -7.36
CA PRO A 10 7.38 -14.90 -7.53
C PRO A 10 7.13 -15.67 -6.22
N ALA A 11 5.86 -15.75 -5.80
CA ALA A 11 5.47 -16.42 -4.58
C ALA A 11 4.14 -17.14 -4.72
N VAL A 12 4.06 -18.33 -4.16
CA VAL A 12 2.83 -19.10 -4.03
C VAL A 12 2.60 -19.40 -2.55
N VAL A 13 1.41 -19.11 -2.07
CA VAL A 13 1.02 -19.31 -0.66
C VAL A 13 -0.09 -20.36 -0.55
N GLY A 14 -0.26 -20.94 0.63
CA GLY A 14 -1.32 -21.93 0.89
C GLY A 14 -1.00 -23.36 0.47
N LEU A 15 0.24 -23.65 0.08
CA LEU A 15 0.71 -25.00 -0.23
C LEU A 15 1.04 -25.75 1.07
N LYS A 16 0.08 -26.50 1.59
CA LYS A 16 0.17 -27.14 2.93
C LYS A 16 1.39 -28.05 3.10
N ASN A 17 1.83 -28.76 2.06
CA ASN A 17 2.84 -29.84 2.15
C ASN A 17 4.08 -29.60 1.26
N VAL A 18 4.29 -28.42 0.71
CA VAL A 18 5.39 -28.19 -0.24
C VAL A 18 6.76 -28.42 0.39
N SER A 19 6.95 -28.00 1.65
CA SER A 19 8.22 -28.16 2.37
C SER A 19 8.59 -29.63 2.61
N ALA A 20 7.61 -30.52 2.72
CA ALA A 20 7.84 -31.97 2.86
C ALA A 20 8.12 -32.66 1.50
N GLY A 21 7.71 -32.03 0.38
CA GLY A 21 7.84 -32.57 -0.96
C GLY A 21 9.09 -32.12 -1.73
N VAL A 22 9.82 -31.12 -1.23
CA VAL A 22 10.99 -30.54 -1.92
C VAL A 22 12.26 -30.82 -1.10
N ARG A 23 13.31 -31.31 -1.77
CA ARG A 23 14.63 -31.53 -1.16
C ARG A 23 15.61 -30.44 -1.58
N HIS A 24 16.63 -30.23 -0.76
CA HIS A 24 17.68 -29.27 -1.12
C HIS A 24 18.38 -29.65 -2.44
N GLY A 25 18.49 -28.69 -3.35
CA GLY A 25 19.11 -28.87 -4.66
C GLY A 25 18.16 -29.36 -5.76
N GLU A 26 16.90 -29.66 -5.44
CA GLU A 26 15.92 -30.01 -6.48
C GLU A 26 15.47 -28.77 -7.28
N GLU A 27 15.27 -28.95 -8.57
CA GLU A 27 14.73 -27.91 -9.46
C GLU A 27 13.23 -27.77 -9.25
N VAL A 28 12.77 -26.50 -9.19
CA VAL A 28 11.37 -26.16 -8.96
C VAL A 28 10.93 -25.07 -9.92
N LEU A 29 9.82 -25.27 -10.62
CA LEU A 29 9.12 -24.21 -11.35
C LEU A 29 8.06 -23.58 -10.44
N LEU A 30 8.08 -22.25 -10.37
CA LEU A 30 7.13 -21.50 -9.56
C LEU A 30 6.44 -20.43 -10.42
N ASP A 31 5.12 -20.58 -10.61
CA ASP A 31 4.27 -19.60 -11.27
C ASP A 31 3.34 -18.93 -10.24
N GLY A 32 3.73 -17.73 -9.81
CA GLY A 32 2.98 -16.96 -8.81
C GLY A 32 1.63 -16.43 -9.35
N ASP A 33 1.45 -16.31 -10.66
CA ASP A 33 0.19 -15.86 -11.25
C ASP A 33 -0.84 -16.98 -11.29
N LYS A 34 -0.39 -18.20 -11.62
CA LYS A 34 -1.25 -19.40 -11.62
C LYS A 34 -1.37 -20.06 -10.26
N GLY A 35 -0.53 -19.69 -9.29
CA GLY A 35 -0.47 -20.34 -7.99
C GLY A 35 0.05 -21.78 -8.06
N THR A 36 0.92 -22.08 -9.02
CA THR A 36 1.42 -23.44 -9.29
C THR A 36 2.88 -23.57 -8.91
N VAL A 37 3.22 -24.71 -8.29
CA VAL A 37 4.59 -25.13 -8.02
C VAL A 37 4.77 -26.54 -8.58
N ILE A 38 5.74 -26.73 -9.47
CA ILE A 38 6.10 -28.04 -10.04
C ILE A 38 7.48 -28.40 -9.49
N VAL A 39 7.56 -29.53 -8.82
CA VAL A 39 8.81 -30.06 -8.25
C VAL A 39 9.38 -31.09 -9.21
N ARG A 40 10.66 -30.99 -9.53
CA ARG A 40 11.35 -31.85 -10.53
C ARG A 40 10.63 -31.81 -11.88
N PRO A 41 10.53 -30.63 -12.50
CA PRO A 41 9.85 -30.48 -13.78
C PRO A 41 10.55 -31.31 -14.87
N ASP A 42 9.79 -31.83 -15.79
CA ASP A 42 10.35 -32.46 -16.98
C ASP A 42 10.82 -31.41 -18.01
N SER A 43 11.53 -31.87 -19.05
CA SER A 43 12.09 -30.99 -20.08
C SER A 43 11.02 -30.22 -20.86
N LYS A 44 9.82 -30.75 -20.99
CA LYS A 44 8.68 -30.12 -21.68
C LYS A 44 8.12 -28.99 -20.81
N GLU A 45 7.92 -29.25 -19.53
CA GLU A 45 7.44 -28.26 -18.55
C GLU A 45 8.42 -27.08 -18.45
N VAL A 46 9.72 -27.36 -18.40
CA VAL A 46 10.76 -26.32 -18.43
C VAL A 46 10.68 -25.48 -19.71
N ALA A 47 10.56 -26.12 -20.88
CA ALA A 47 10.47 -25.40 -22.15
C ALA A 47 9.22 -24.51 -22.25
N GLU A 48 8.07 -25.01 -21.81
CA GLU A 48 6.82 -24.25 -21.76
C GLU A 48 6.94 -23.04 -20.82
N TYR A 49 7.55 -23.22 -19.65
CA TYR A 49 7.79 -22.14 -18.69
C TYR A 49 8.73 -21.07 -19.25
N GLU A 50 9.83 -21.46 -19.90
CA GLU A 50 10.76 -20.51 -20.53
C GLU A 50 10.11 -19.74 -21.70
N HIS A 51 9.22 -20.38 -22.44
CA HIS A 51 8.41 -19.69 -23.44
C HIS A 51 7.49 -18.63 -22.82
N LEU A 52 6.76 -18.99 -21.76
CA LEU A 52 5.90 -18.05 -21.01
C LEU A 52 6.70 -16.87 -20.44
N LYS A 53 7.85 -17.14 -19.87
CA LYS A 53 8.77 -16.12 -19.32
C LYS A 53 9.27 -15.15 -20.40
N ARG A 54 9.60 -15.65 -21.60
CA ARG A 54 9.97 -14.80 -22.75
C ARG A 54 8.81 -13.95 -23.22
N SER A 55 7.62 -14.51 -23.37
CA SER A 55 6.41 -13.76 -23.76
C SER A 55 6.07 -12.66 -22.76
N ARG A 56 6.17 -12.95 -21.46
CA ARG A 56 5.97 -11.93 -20.40
C ARG A 56 7.00 -10.81 -20.49
N ARG A 57 8.29 -11.13 -20.69
CA ARG A 57 9.34 -10.11 -20.87
C ARG A 57 9.07 -9.22 -22.08
N GLN A 58 8.65 -9.78 -23.20
CA GLN A 58 8.28 -9.02 -24.39
C GLN A 58 7.08 -8.11 -24.14
N TRP A 59 6.06 -8.62 -23.46
CA TRP A 59 4.89 -7.83 -23.06
C TRP A 59 5.28 -6.66 -22.13
N HIS A 60 6.08 -6.93 -21.08
CA HIS A 60 6.60 -5.88 -20.20
C HIS A 60 7.43 -4.84 -20.95
N SER A 61 8.28 -5.25 -21.88
CA SER A 61 9.05 -4.31 -22.71
C SER A 61 8.16 -3.46 -23.62
N GLY A 62 7.05 -4.03 -24.10
CA GLY A 62 6.01 -3.30 -24.83
C GLY A 62 5.31 -2.23 -23.97
N LEU A 63 5.02 -2.56 -22.71
CA LEU A 63 4.42 -1.62 -21.76
C LEU A 63 5.34 -0.44 -21.44
N GLN A 64 6.66 -0.66 -21.41
CA GLN A 64 7.61 0.44 -21.18
C GLN A 64 7.54 1.53 -22.27
N LYS A 65 7.17 1.16 -23.50
CA LYS A 65 6.94 2.14 -24.59
C LYS A 65 5.73 3.04 -24.35
N LEU A 66 4.77 2.58 -23.53
CA LEU A 66 3.58 3.34 -23.19
C LEU A 66 3.81 4.26 -21.96
N ARG A 67 4.97 4.18 -21.35
CA ARG A 67 5.30 4.94 -20.14
C ARG A 67 5.15 6.45 -20.29
N ASP A 68 5.55 6.97 -21.43
CA ASP A 68 5.49 8.39 -21.74
C ASP A 68 4.21 8.79 -22.52
N ALA A 69 3.34 7.82 -22.80
CA ALA A 69 2.09 8.06 -23.49
C ALA A 69 1.07 8.71 -22.55
N ARG A 70 0.32 9.68 -23.08
CA ARG A 70 -0.80 10.28 -22.35
C ARG A 70 -1.87 9.21 -22.12
N ALA A 71 -2.31 9.04 -20.88
CA ALA A 71 -3.42 8.18 -20.59
C ALA A 71 -4.72 8.86 -21.01
N GLU A 72 -5.42 8.25 -21.97
CA GLU A 72 -6.70 8.75 -22.47
C GLU A 72 -7.62 7.58 -22.89
N THR A 73 -8.91 7.84 -22.84
CA THR A 73 -9.93 6.90 -23.30
C THR A 73 -10.00 6.93 -24.84
N ALA A 74 -10.67 5.93 -25.45
CA ALA A 74 -10.83 5.85 -26.91
C ALA A 74 -11.59 7.06 -27.50
N ASP A 75 -12.41 7.76 -26.71
CA ASP A 75 -13.11 8.99 -27.07
C ASP A 75 -12.31 10.27 -26.74
N GLY A 76 -11.01 10.14 -26.41
CA GLY A 76 -10.08 11.25 -26.23
C GLY A 76 -10.13 11.95 -24.87
N ARG A 77 -10.78 11.38 -23.87
CA ARG A 77 -10.76 11.94 -22.50
C ARG A 77 -9.47 11.60 -21.79
N ALA A 78 -8.79 12.62 -21.25
CA ALA A 78 -7.62 12.43 -20.42
C ALA A 78 -7.97 11.75 -19.10
N VAL A 79 -7.16 10.76 -18.70
CA VAL A 79 -7.27 10.04 -17.42
C VAL A 79 -6.03 10.35 -16.59
N ASN A 80 -6.23 10.81 -15.37
CA ASN A 80 -5.14 11.03 -14.44
C ASN A 80 -4.75 9.70 -13.77
N LEU A 81 -3.52 9.28 -13.96
CA LEU A 81 -2.96 8.10 -13.31
C LEU A 81 -2.28 8.52 -12.01
N TRP A 82 -2.66 7.88 -10.91
CA TRP A 82 -2.14 8.14 -9.58
C TRP A 82 -1.59 6.85 -8.98
N ALA A 83 -0.47 6.96 -8.29
CA ALA A 83 0.18 5.80 -7.69
C ALA A 83 -0.39 5.43 -6.33
N ASN A 84 -0.28 4.15 -5.97
CA ASN A 84 -0.35 3.69 -4.59
C ASN A 84 1.07 3.61 -4.03
N ALA A 85 1.27 4.06 -2.79
CA ALA A 85 2.54 4.01 -2.10
C ALA A 85 2.35 3.47 -0.68
N ASP A 86 3.24 2.58 -0.28
CA ASP A 86 3.24 1.98 1.04
C ASP A 86 4.54 2.31 1.81
N HIS A 87 5.63 2.59 1.07
CA HIS A 87 6.96 2.80 1.64
C HIS A 87 7.71 3.94 0.94
N THR A 88 8.72 4.46 1.62
CA THR A 88 9.65 5.44 1.01
C THR A 88 10.51 4.82 -0.10
N SER A 89 10.62 3.49 -0.19
CA SER A 89 11.27 2.80 -1.32
C SER A 89 10.55 3.02 -2.64
N ASP A 90 9.25 3.30 -2.60
CA ASP A 90 8.41 3.49 -3.78
C ASP A 90 8.65 4.86 -4.44
N LEU A 91 9.35 5.77 -3.75
CA LEU A 91 9.56 7.16 -4.20
C LEU A 91 10.16 7.27 -5.61
N LYS A 92 11.04 6.33 -6.01
CA LYS A 92 11.62 6.34 -7.36
C LYS A 92 10.56 6.15 -8.45
N GLN A 93 9.59 5.26 -8.22
CA GLN A 93 8.49 5.02 -9.16
C GLN A 93 7.49 6.18 -9.17
N LEU A 94 7.35 6.88 -8.04
CA LEU A 94 6.45 8.02 -7.92
C LEU A 94 6.94 9.26 -8.69
N GLN A 95 8.24 9.35 -8.98
CA GLN A 95 8.84 10.46 -9.72
C GLN A 95 8.70 10.35 -11.24
N GLU A 96 8.14 9.24 -11.72
CA GLU A 96 7.95 8.98 -13.13
C GLU A 96 6.98 9.98 -13.80
N PRO A 97 7.18 10.32 -15.10
CA PRO A 97 6.35 11.30 -15.81
C PRO A 97 4.85 10.98 -15.84
N TRP A 98 4.50 9.68 -15.89
CA TRP A 98 3.10 9.23 -15.92
C TRP A 98 2.36 9.42 -14.60
N CYS A 99 3.08 9.56 -13.50
CA CYS A 99 2.49 9.63 -12.16
C CYS A 99 2.00 11.05 -11.86
N GLY A 100 0.70 11.29 -11.93
CA GLY A 100 0.07 12.58 -11.60
C GLY A 100 0.08 12.92 -10.11
N GLY A 101 0.31 11.93 -9.23
CA GLY A 101 0.34 12.09 -7.78
C GLY A 101 0.25 10.76 -7.05
N VAL A 102 0.20 10.81 -5.73
CA VAL A 102 -0.08 9.65 -4.88
C VAL A 102 -1.56 9.66 -4.51
N GLY A 103 -2.34 8.78 -5.14
CA GLY A 103 -3.77 8.65 -4.89
C GLY A 103 -4.09 7.91 -3.60
N LEU A 104 -3.15 7.09 -3.12
CA LEU A 104 -3.26 6.35 -1.88
C LEU A 104 -1.88 6.13 -1.27
N TYR A 105 -1.56 6.87 -0.21
CA TYR A 105 -0.44 6.56 0.67
C TYR A 105 -0.95 5.78 1.87
N ARG A 106 -0.54 4.51 1.99
CA ARG A 106 -0.90 3.66 3.12
C ARG A 106 0.07 3.90 4.27
N THR A 107 -0.47 4.37 5.40
CA THR A 107 0.34 4.76 6.55
C THR A 107 0.73 3.59 7.46
N GLU A 108 0.08 2.45 7.31
CA GLU A 108 0.21 1.26 8.18
C GLU A 108 1.63 0.72 8.24
N SER A 109 2.36 0.82 7.13
CA SER A 109 3.74 0.33 7.04
C SER A 109 4.67 0.91 8.11
N LEU A 110 4.44 2.16 8.52
CA LEU A 110 5.23 2.81 9.56
C LEU A 110 4.99 2.16 10.92
N TRP A 111 3.73 1.85 11.28
CA TRP A 111 3.38 1.13 12.51
C TRP A 111 3.96 -0.28 12.52
N MET A 112 3.80 -1.00 11.41
CA MET A 112 4.30 -2.38 11.28
C MET A 112 5.83 -2.46 11.38
N GLN A 113 6.56 -1.50 10.81
CA GLN A 113 8.02 -1.46 10.88
C GLN A 113 8.54 -1.13 12.27
N ARG A 114 7.83 -0.31 13.02
CA ARG A 114 8.23 0.11 14.36
C ARG A 114 7.81 -0.87 15.45
N GLY A 115 6.77 -1.68 15.22
CA GLY A 115 6.16 -2.54 16.24
C GLY A 115 5.51 -1.74 17.39
N ARG A 116 5.43 -0.42 17.24
CA ARG A 116 4.81 0.52 18.19
C ARG A 116 4.13 1.66 17.45
N GLU A 117 3.34 2.43 18.16
CA GLU A 117 2.83 3.70 17.65
C GLU A 117 4.01 4.66 17.37
N PRO A 118 4.15 5.20 16.16
CA PRO A 118 5.11 6.25 15.86
C PRO A 118 4.63 7.58 16.45
N ASP A 119 5.55 8.35 17.00
CA ASP A 119 5.25 9.70 17.47
C ASP A 119 4.98 10.68 16.30
N GLU A 120 4.53 11.90 16.61
CA GLU A 120 4.18 12.90 15.60
C GLU A 120 5.37 13.26 14.71
N ASP A 121 6.57 13.42 15.28
CA ASP A 121 7.77 13.84 14.54
C ASP A 121 8.29 12.71 13.63
N GLU A 122 8.23 11.46 14.06
CA GLU A 122 8.51 10.29 13.23
C GLU A 122 7.59 10.23 12.00
N GLN A 123 6.29 10.49 12.21
CA GLN A 123 5.30 10.55 11.12
C GLN A 123 5.60 11.72 10.18
N VAL A 124 5.86 12.91 10.70
CA VAL A 124 6.25 14.10 9.91
C VAL A 124 7.50 13.82 9.07
N ALA A 125 8.51 13.17 9.65
CA ALA A 125 9.74 12.84 8.93
C ALA A 125 9.50 11.89 7.75
N VAL A 126 8.63 10.88 7.91
CA VAL A 126 8.30 9.91 6.86
C VAL A 126 7.41 10.54 5.79
N TYR A 127 6.30 11.16 6.19
CA TYR A 127 5.35 11.78 5.27
C TYR A 127 5.97 12.95 4.50
N GLY A 128 6.78 13.76 5.17
CA GLY A 128 7.48 14.89 4.56
C GLY A 128 8.46 14.48 3.45
N ARG A 129 9.13 13.32 3.59
CA ARG A 129 9.95 12.78 2.48
C ARG A 129 9.12 12.49 1.25
N THR A 130 7.93 11.90 1.44
CA THR A 130 7.02 11.59 0.33
C THR A 130 6.51 12.87 -0.34
N VAL A 131 6.03 13.85 0.44
CA VAL A 131 5.51 15.12 -0.10
C VAL A 131 6.60 15.85 -0.89
N ARG A 132 7.82 15.96 -0.37
CA ARG A 132 8.95 16.58 -1.08
C ARG A 132 9.30 15.86 -2.38
N ALA A 133 9.30 14.51 -2.36
CA ALA A 133 9.61 13.71 -3.54
C ALA A 133 8.56 13.89 -4.66
N MET A 134 7.34 14.26 -4.31
CA MET A 134 6.26 14.52 -5.28
C MET A 134 6.36 15.90 -5.96
N ALA A 135 7.24 16.79 -5.48
CA ALA A 135 7.53 18.08 -6.14
C ALA A 135 6.27 18.87 -6.51
N GLY A 136 5.35 19.07 -5.58
CA GLY A 136 4.09 19.78 -5.74
C GLY A 136 2.92 18.96 -6.28
N ARG A 137 3.14 17.72 -6.70
CA ARG A 137 2.04 16.80 -7.05
C ARG A 137 1.33 16.33 -5.78
N ARG A 138 0.03 16.13 -5.87
CA ARG A 138 -0.83 15.77 -4.73
C ARG A 138 -0.45 14.44 -4.09
N VAL A 139 -0.53 14.39 -2.75
CA VAL A 139 -0.41 13.17 -1.96
C VAL A 139 -1.66 12.99 -1.09
N VAL A 140 -2.36 11.87 -1.25
CA VAL A 140 -3.51 11.51 -0.43
C VAL A 140 -3.04 10.54 0.65
N PHE A 141 -2.94 11.01 1.89
CA PHE A 141 -2.63 10.16 3.04
C PHE A 141 -3.90 9.51 3.57
N ARG A 142 -3.94 8.19 3.52
CA ARG A 142 -4.97 7.43 4.21
C ARG A 142 -4.59 7.33 5.69
N VAL A 143 -5.46 7.82 6.57
CA VAL A 143 -5.25 7.60 8.01
C VAL A 143 -5.27 6.10 8.31
N LEU A 144 -4.72 5.72 9.45
CA LEU A 144 -4.44 4.34 9.82
C LEU A 144 -5.63 3.40 9.59
N ASP A 145 -5.39 2.32 8.84
CA ASP A 145 -6.35 1.25 8.58
C ASP A 145 -5.83 -0.07 9.18
N LEU A 146 -5.71 -0.10 10.49
CA LEU A 146 -5.37 -1.28 11.28
C LEU A 146 -6.57 -1.75 12.11
N GLY A 147 -6.51 -2.99 12.54
CA GLY A 147 -7.56 -3.71 13.26
C GLY A 147 -8.05 -4.93 12.48
N GLY A 148 -8.84 -5.77 13.10
CA GLY A 148 -9.32 -6.99 12.49
C GLY A 148 -8.21 -7.99 12.18
N ASP A 149 -7.98 -8.26 10.91
CA ASP A 149 -6.94 -9.17 10.40
C ASP A 149 -5.52 -8.56 10.39
N LYS A 150 -5.41 -7.24 10.53
CA LYS A 150 -4.15 -6.49 10.57
C LYS A 150 -3.88 -6.03 11.99
N GLN A 151 -3.47 -6.95 12.84
CA GLN A 151 -3.07 -6.62 14.19
C GLN A 151 -1.64 -6.05 14.22
N CYS A 152 -1.45 -5.04 15.02
CA CYS A 152 -0.15 -4.53 15.41
C CYS A 152 -0.09 -4.58 16.93
N ASP A 153 1.02 -5.02 17.50
CA ASP A 153 1.20 -5.12 18.96
C ASP A 153 0.96 -3.78 19.68
N ALA A 154 1.05 -2.67 18.93
CA ALA A 154 0.75 -1.33 19.42
C ALA A 154 -0.74 -1.04 19.63
N MET A 155 -1.65 -1.92 19.19
CA MET A 155 -3.10 -1.71 19.26
C MET A 155 -3.76 -2.79 20.12
N ALA A 156 -4.31 -2.40 21.24
CA ALA A 156 -5.12 -3.31 22.08
C ALA A 156 -6.54 -3.43 21.49
N VAL A 157 -6.71 -4.24 20.46
CA VAL A 157 -8.03 -4.57 19.91
C VAL A 157 -8.45 -5.93 20.45
N PRO A 158 -9.56 -6.05 21.19
CA PRO A 158 -10.04 -7.33 21.66
C PRO A 158 -10.43 -8.24 20.48
N PRO A 159 -10.32 -9.58 20.66
CA PRO A 159 -10.79 -10.51 19.65
C PRO A 159 -12.30 -10.33 19.39
N GLU A 160 -12.67 -10.25 18.12
CA GLU A 160 -14.06 -10.12 17.69
C GLU A 160 -14.45 -11.27 16.76
N ALA A 161 -15.73 -11.66 16.79
CA ALA A 161 -16.25 -12.74 15.94
C ALA A 161 -16.14 -12.41 14.44
N ASN A 162 -16.30 -11.14 14.08
CA ASN A 162 -16.19 -10.63 12.73
C ASN A 162 -15.26 -9.41 12.70
N PRO A 163 -13.93 -9.61 12.73
CA PRO A 163 -12.96 -8.53 12.88
C PRO A 163 -13.03 -7.44 11.79
N PHE A 164 -13.46 -7.81 10.57
CA PHE A 164 -13.62 -6.84 9.48
C PHE A 164 -14.78 -5.85 9.69
N LEU A 165 -15.82 -6.27 10.41
CA LEU A 165 -16.99 -5.45 10.73
C LEU A 165 -16.87 -4.75 12.09
N GLY A 166 -15.87 -5.13 12.86
CA GLY A 166 -15.66 -4.67 14.23
C GLY A 166 -14.88 -3.36 14.35
N LEU A 167 -14.15 -3.24 15.47
CA LEU A 167 -13.35 -2.06 15.82
C LEU A 167 -12.08 -1.99 14.97
N ARG A 168 -12.18 -1.27 13.85
CA ARG A 168 -11.11 -1.13 12.85
C ARG A 168 -11.12 0.25 12.23
N SER A 169 -9.96 0.71 11.76
CA SER A 169 -9.83 1.87 10.90
C SER A 169 -10.40 3.14 11.55
N ILE A 170 -11.27 3.89 10.85
CA ILE A 170 -11.84 5.13 11.39
C ILE A 170 -12.56 4.92 12.72
N ARG A 171 -13.24 3.78 12.91
CA ARG A 171 -13.93 3.45 14.16
C ARG A 171 -12.98 3.31 15.34
N TYR A 172 -11.80 2.69 15.12
CA TYR A 172 -10.76 2.62 16.13
C TYR A 172 -10.19 4.01 16.43
N LEU A 173 -9.87 4.78 15.38
CA LEU A 173 -9.30 6.11 15.51
C LEU A 173 -10.22 7.11 16.23
N LEU A 174 -11.53 7.03 16.00
CA LEU A 174 -12.51 7.85 16.71
C LEU A 174 -12.65 7.46 18.20
N LYS A 175 -12.32 6.21 18.55
CA LYS A 175 -12.24 5.74 19.94
C LYS A 175 -10.92 6.16 20.58
N ASP A 176 -9.79 6.01 19.90
CA ASP A 176 -8.47 6.48 20.33
C ASP A 176 -8.15 7.83 19.68
N ARG A 177 -8.81 8.87 20.18
CA ARG A 177 -8.70 10.23 19.64
C ARG A 177 -7.30 10.82 19.74
N GLU A 178 -6.50 10.41 20.71
CA GLU A 178 -5.14 10.91 20.87
C GLU A 178 -4.21 10.37 19.79
N MET A 179 -4.30 9.09 19.47
CA MET A 179 -3.59 8.49 18.31
C MET A 179 -4.03 9.17 17.00
N PHE A 180 -5.33 9.33 16.81
CA PHE A 180 -5.87 9.97 15.60
C PHE A 180 -5.40 11.41 15.47
N ARG A 181 -5.43 12.18 16.57
CA ARG A 181 -4.97 13.56 16.64
C ARG A 181 -3.49 13.69 16.29
N ARG A 182 -2.61 12.85 16.84
CA ARG A 182 -1.18 12.82 16.49
C ARG A 182 -0.98 12.59 14.98
N GLN A 183 -1.70 11.65 14.38
CA GLN A 183 -1.60 11.40 12.95
C GLN A 183 -2.12 12.57 12.11
N LEU A 184 -3.28 13.15 12.44
CA LEU A 184 -3.82 14.31 11.74
C LEU A 184 -2.88 15.51 11.82
N ARG A 185 -2.30 15.79 12.98
CA ARG A 185 -1.31 16.86 13.17
C ARG A 185 -0.06 16.62 12.31
N ALA A 186 0.45 15.40 12.27
CA ALA A 186 1.57 15.05 11.42
C ALA A 186 1.27 15.31 9.93
N ILE A 187 0.08 14.92 9.45
CA ILE A 187 -0.36 15.17 8.07
C ILE A 187 -0.53 16.67 7.81
N LEU A 188 -1.13 17.41 8.74
CA LEU A 188 -1.29 18.86 8.64
C LEU A 188 0.07 19.59 8.59
N ARG A 189 1.03 19.20 9.43
CA ARG A 189 2.39 19.78 9.41
C ARG A 189 3.08 19.59 8.07
N VAL A 190 2.93 18.43 7.43
CA VAL A 190 3.53 18.20 6.11
C VAL A 190 2.75 18.85 4.97
N SER A 191 1.51 19.28 5.16
CA SER A 191 0.77 20.04 4.15
C SER A 191 1.39 21.40 3.85
N ALA A 192 2.20 21.95 4.75
CA ALA A 192 3.01 23.13 4.45
C ALA A 192 4.11 22.89 3.41
N LEU A 193 4.40 21.63 3.06
CA LEU A 193 5.45 21.25 2.10
C LEU A 193 4.89 20.98 0.68
N GLY A 194 3.58 20.89 0.51
CA GLY A 194 2.97 20.60 -0.80
C GLY A 194 1.47 20.30 -0.72
N ASP A 195 0.89 19.84 -1.84
CA ASP A 195 -0.53 19.52 -1.96
C ASP A 195 -0.84 18.19 -1.26
N VAL A 196 -1.52 18.25 -0.12
CA VAL A 196 -1.83 17.10 0.74
C VAL A 196 -3.32 16.99 0.98
N CYS A 197 -3.84 15.77 0.86
CA CYS A 197 -5.20 15.41 1.22
C CYS A 197 -5.21 14.31 2.29
N VAL A 198 -6.26 14.27 3.08
CA VAL A 198 -6.55 13.20 4.05
C VAL A 198 -7.66 12.32 3.51
N MET A 199 -7.50 11.00 3.59
CA MET A 199 -8.54 10.03 3.31
C MET A 199 -8.88 9.26 4.57
N TYR A 200 -10.16 9.26 4.93
CA TYR A 200 -10.71 8.46 6.02
C TYR A 200 -11.17 7.09 5.47
N PRO A 201 -10.55 6.00 5.88
CA PRO A 201 -10.96 4.67 5.42
C PRO A 201 -12.19 4.17 6.16
N MET A 202 -12.98 3.33 5.48
CA MET A 202 -14.08 2.55 6.06
C MET A 202 -15.19 3.38 6.77
N VAL A 203 -15.42 4.60 6.31
CA VAL A 203 -16.55 5.43 6.81
C VAL A 203 -17.87 4.75 6.47
N CYS A 204 -18.69 4.47 7.48
CA CYS A 204 -19.98 3.79 7.32
C CYS A 204 -21.18 4.75 7.44
N ASP A 205 -21.04 5.84 8.16
CA ASP A 205 -22.10 6.81 8.35
C ASP A 205 -21.59 8.26 8.38
N ILE A 206 -22.53 9.19 8.34
CA ILE A 206 -22.22 10.63 8.32
C ILE A 206 -21.72 11.14 9.67
N GLY A 207 -22.03 10.45 10.77
CA GLY A 207 -21.56 10.79 12.12
C GLY A 207 -20.05 10.61 12.23
N GLU A 208 -19.53 9.46 11.77
CA GLU A 208 -18.08 9.19 11.72
C GLU A 208 -17.34 10.26 10.92
N LEU A 209 -17.89 10.66 9.76
CA LEU A 209 -17.27 11.71 8.94
C LEU A 209 -17.28 13.06 9.64
N ARG A 210 -18.37 13.42 10.30
CA ARG A 210 -18.47 14.70 11.05
C ARG A 210 -17.53 14.74 12.22
N GLU A 211 -17.39 13.65 12.97
CA GLU A 211 -16.45 13.57 14.10
C GLU A 211 -14.99 13.66 13.62
N ALA A 212 -14.64 12.94 12.55
CA ALA A 212 -13.30 12.99 11.97
C ALA A 212 -12.96 14.41 11.48
N ASN A 213 -13.88 15.08 10.80
CA ASN A 213 -13.69 16.44 10.33
C ASN A 213 -13.59 17.43 11.50
N ALA A 214 -14.41 17.28 12.55
CA ALA A 214 -14.33 18.14 13.73
C ALA A 214 -12.95 18.03 14.41
N LEU A 215 -12.39 16.82 14.50
CA LEU A 215 -11.06 16.60 15.04
C LEU A 215 -9.96 17.20 14.14
N LEU A 216 -10.12 17.09 12.81
CA LEU A 216 -9.19 17.70 11.85
C LEU A 216 -9.18 19.23 11.99
N GLU A 217 -10.36 19.88 12.10
CA GLU A 217 -10.47 21.33 12.29
C GLU A 217 -9.89 21.77 13.65
N ALA A 218 -10.10 20.98 14.72
CA ALA A 218 -9.47 21.24 16.00
C ALA A 218 -7.92 21.19 15.90
N CYS A 219 -7.37 20.18 15.21
CA CYS A 219 -5.94 20.08 14.98
C CYS A 219 -5.37 21.25 14.16
N LYS A 220 -6.14 21.75 13.16
CA LYS A 220 -5.74 22.95 12.39
C LYS A 220 -5.68 24.21 13.26
N ALA A 221 -6.59 24.36 14.21
CA ALA A 221 -6.64 25.51 15.11
C ALA A 221 -5.49 25.53 16.13
N GLU A 222 -4.85 24.38 16.37
CA GLU A 222 -3.75 24.22 17.32
C GLU A 222 -2.36 24.39 16.70
N LEU A 223 -2.26 24.29 15.39
CA LEU A 223 -0.99 24.41 14.64
C LEU A 223 -0.78 25.81 14.09
#